data_43624c14d85fb300138da59655fe4e6c
#
_entry.id   43624c14d85fb300138da59655fe4e6c
#
_cell.length_a   1.000
_cell.length_b   1.000
_cell.length_c   1.000
_cell.angle_alpha   90.00
_cell.angle_beta   90.00
_cell.angle_gamma   90.00
#
_symmetry.space_group_name_H-M   'P 1'
#
loop_
_entity.id
_entity.type
_entity.pdbx_description
1 polymer ?
#
loop_
_entity_poly.entity_id
_entity_poly.type
_entity_poly.pdbx_seq_one_letter_code
_entity_poly.pdbx_strand_id
1 'polypeptide(L)'
;MSTDPPGDTTRSPGALLGRRASGPYRAIRRALALGCLVAVAAVPAESPVAGASAPTTVRVLQLNLCNSGRAGCYTGRSLTRAAEVIRAERPDLVTLNEICQSDVPTLEAVFAAVHTDAMVVSAFQAAGDRPSGADTRCRNGQAYGIGLLTRLAADGRHAVHSGIHPTQDVADPEERPWLCVHVGDALNACTTHLAATSHAVALTQCGHLLDEILPAVRRDSGYAPTVLSGDLNLRLDDDPDVRACTPPGYRRVGDGAVQHILTSADIMLCCARSVGMGGATDHPALLATLVIDDTRPTRR
;
A
#
# COMPACT_ATOMS: atom_id res chain seq x y z
N MET A 1 -37.14 -34.00 35.53
CA MET A 1 -37.59 -35.10 34.68
C MET A 1 -36.48 -35.23 33.63
N SER A 2 -35.45 -36.01 33.94
CA SER A 2 -35.29 -37.44 33.66
C SER A 2 -35.45 -37.67 32.13
N THR A 3 -34.54 -38.18 31.35
CA THR A 3 -33.69 -39.37 31.55
C THR A 3 -32.63 -39.47 30.46
N ASP A 4 -31.42 -39.74 30.85
CA ASP A 4 -30.37 -40.50 30.15
C ASP A 4 -30.66 -42.00 30.27
N PRO A 5 -29.77 -42.92 29.79
CA PRO A 5 -29.06 -43.20 28.57
C PRO A 5 -29.42 -44.66 28.05
N PRO A 6 -28.67 -45.67 27.62
CA PRO A 6 -27.23 -45.90 27.50
C PRO A 6 -26.78 -46.82 26.30
N GLY A 7 -25.49 -47.06 26.28
CA GLY A 7 -24.90 -48.39 26.06
C GLY A 7 -24.36 -48.67 24.65
N ASP A 8 -23.29 -49.19 24.45
CA ASP A 8 -22.21 -50.01 25.01
C ASP A 8 -21.78 -51.04 23.94
N THR A 9 -20.53 -51.35 24.01
CA THR A 9 -19.79 -52.61 23.81
C THR A 9 -19.17 -52.93 22.43
N THR A 10 -17.84 -52.91 22.40
CA THR A 10 -16.85 -54.01 22.40
C THR A 10 -16.70 -54.79 21.07
N ARG A 11 -15.54 -55.08 20.53
CA ARG A 11 -14.39 -55.91 20.90
C ARG A 11 -13.40 -56.04 19.74
N SER A 12 -12.15 -55.97 20.01
CA SER A 12 -11.07 -56.71 19.32
C SER A 12 -11.18 -58.21 19.72
N PRO A 13 -10.41 -59.19 19.23
CA PRO A 13 -9.04 -59.19 18.69
C PRO A 13 -8.76 -60.23 17.59
N GLY A 14 -7.48 -60.40 17.17
CA GLY A 14 -7.08 -61.64 16.49
C GLY A 14 -5.69 -61.58 15.83
N ALA A 15 -4.70 -61.98 16.58
CA ALA A 15 -3.37 -62.35 16.10
C ALA A 15 -3.31 -63.81 15.65
N LEU A 16 -2.35 -64.16 14.77
CA LEU A 16 -1.68 -65.49 14.63
C LEU A 16 -0.69 -65.40 13.45
N LEU A 17 0.63 -65.39 13.65
CA LEU A 17 1.59 -66.47 13.85
C LEU A 17 1.66 -67.55 12.72
N GLY A 18 2.86 -67.74 12.19
CA GLY A 18 3.27 -68.91 11.44
C GLY A 18 4.43 -68.65 10.50
N ARG A 19 5.59 -68.84 10.88
CA ARG A 19 6.59 -69.92 10.90
C ARG A 19 7.40 -70.11 9.62
N ARG A 20 8.71 -69.89 9.78
CA ARG A 20 9.90 -70.60 9.40
C ARG A 20 9.89 -71.59 8.23
N ALA A 21 10.87 -71.52 7.37
CA ALA A 21 11.79 -72.62 7.10
C ALA A 21 13.07 -72.16 6.37
N SER A 22 14.08 -72.79 6.78
CA SER A 22 15.53 -72.74 6.57
C SER A 22 15.99 -73.49 5.34
N GLY A 23 17.20 -73.13 4.85
CA GLY A 23 18.13 -74.10 4.37
C GLY A 23 18.93 -73.75 3.09
N PRO A 24 20.14 -74.18 3.02
CA PRO A 24 21.22 -73.49 2.30
C PRO A 24 21.67 -74.27 1.05
N TYR A 25 22.26 -73.61 0.07
CA TYR A 25 23.30 -74.20 -0.80
C TYR A 25 24.33 -73.17 -1.27
N ARG A 26 25.58 -73.56 -0.93
CA ARG A 26 26.83 -72.98 -1.43
C ARG A 26 27.01 -73.39 -2.91
N ALA A 27 27.35 -72.44 -3.73
CA ALA A 27 28.07 -72.69 -4.96
C ALA A 27 29.06 -71.53 -5.24
N ILE A 28 30.31 -71.83 -5.08
CA ILE A 28 31.46 -70.99 -5.41
C ILE A 28 31.60 -71.01 -6.96
N ARG A 29 31.52 -69.94 -7.62
CA ARG A 29 32.12 -69.81 -8.95
C ARG A 29 32.90 -68.47 -9.01
N ARG A 30 34.23 -68.67 -9.19
CA ARG A 30 35.15 -67.60 -9.54
C ARG A 30 34.81 -67.09 -10.91
N ALA A 31 34.59 -65.82 -11.04
CA ALA A 31 34.53 -65.10 -12.32
C ALA A 31 35.43 -63.87 -12.23
N LEU A 32 36.29 -63.76 -13.20
CA LEU A 32 37.30 -62.71 -13.37
C LEU A 32 36.60 -61.31 -13.41
N ALA A 33 37.14 -60.44 -12.59
CA ALA A 33 36.76 -59.02 -12.66
C ALA A 33 37.55 -58.35 -13.81
N LEU A 34 36.85 -58.04 -14.86
CA LEU A 34 37.31 -57.08 -15.88
C LEU A 34 36.91 -55.69 -15.35
N GLY A 35 37.91 -54.93 -14.93
CA GLY A 35 37.67 -53.56 -14.42
C GLY A 35 37.32 -52.60 -15.56
N CYS A 36 36.07 -52.25 -15.67
CA CYS A 36 35.67 -51.03 -16.44
C CYS A 36 35.86 -49.82 -15.55
N LEU A 37 36.93 -49.07 -15.79
CA LEU A 37 37.05 -47.69 -15.28
C LEU A 37 35.97 -46.82 -15.92
N VAL A 38 34.85 -46.62 -15.23
CA VAL A 38 33.87 -45.59 -15.60
C VAL A 38 34.43 -44.28 -15.07
N ALA A 39 34.94 -43.45 -15.98
CA ALA A 39 35.24 -42.05 -15.70
C ALA A 39 33.90 -41.33 -15.41
N VAL A 40 33.61 -41.12 -14.14
CA VAL A 40 32.49 -40.22 -13.73
C VAL A 40 32.96 -38.81 -14.05
N ALA A 41 32.48 -38.26 -15.17
CA ALA A 41 32.59 -36.85 -15.44
C ALA A 41 31.79 -36.12 -14.35
N ALA A 42 32.47 -35.36 -13.50
CA ALA A 42 31.83 -34.45 -12.55
C ALA A 42 31.10 -33.38 -13.37
N VAL A 43 29.78 -33.49 -13.45
CA VAL A 43 28.94 -32.42 -13.91
C VAL A 43 29.06 -31.26 -12.91
N PRO A 44 29.53 -30.06 -13.31
CA PRO A 44 29.55 -28.94 -12.39
C PRO A 44 28.11 -28.72 -11.87
N ALA A 45 27.95 -28.76 -10.53
CA ALA A 45 26.68 -28.35 -9.91
C ALA A 45 26.41 -26.90 -10.32
N GLU A 46 25.40 -26.68 -11.12
CA GLU A 46 24.89 -25.32 -11.38
C GLU A 46 24.52 -24.73 -10.03
N SER A 47 25.20 -23.65 -9.64
CA SER A 47 24.83 -22.88 -8.45
C SER A 47 23.35 -22.47 -8.61
N PRO A 48 22.53 -22.61 -7.57
CA PRO A 48 21.15 -22.16 -7.67
C PRO A 48 21.18 -20.67 -8.05
N VAL A 49 20.58 -20.34 -9.18
CA VAL A 49 20.28 -18.96 -9.56
C VAL A 49 19.53 -18.36 -8.37
N ALA A 50 20.07 -17.28 -7.79
CA ALA A 50 19.43 -16.58 -6.68
C ALA A 50 17.97 -16.34 -7.10
N GLY A 51 17.05 -16.98 -6.39
CA GLY A 51 15.64 -16.95 -6.75
C GLY A 51 15.17 -15.50 -6.82
N ALA A 52 14.53 -15.13 -7.91
CA ALA A 52 13.85 -13.85 -8.01
C ALA A 52 12.90 -13.73 -6.82
N SER A 53 12.97 -12.62 -6.07
CA SER A 53 12.04 -12.35 -4.99
C SER A 53 10.61 -12.39 -5.57
N ALA A 54 9.67 -12.94 -4.82
CA ALA A 54 8.28 -12.94 -5.24
C ALA A 54 7.76 -11.49 -5.30
N PRO A 55 6.96 -11.13 -6.30
CA PRO A 55 6.43 -9.79 -6.42
C PRO A 55 5.62 -9.41 -5.18
N THR A 56 5.83 -8.18 -4.68
CA THR A 56 5.16 -7.68 -3.47
C THR A 56 3.83 -7.03 -3.86
N THR A 57 2.74 -7.50 -3.24
CA THR A 57 1.42 -6.87 -3.39
C THR A 57 1.24 -5.76 -2.37
N VAL A 58 0.82 -4.57 -2.82
CA VAL A 58 0.56 -3.39 -2.00
C VAL A 58 -0.87 -2.92 -2.22
N ARG A 59 -1.64 -2.77 -1.16
CA ARG A 59 -3.00 -2.23 -1.18
C ARG A 59 -2.97 -0.76 -0.76
N VAL A 60 -3.49 0.11 -1.60
CA VAL A 60 -3.53 1.56 -1.40
C VAL A 60 -4.97 2.00 -1.21
N LEU A 61 -5.25 2.72 -0.12
CA LEU A 61 -6.54 3.28 0.20
C LEU A 61 -6.47 4.80 0.22
N GLN A 62 -7.18 5.46 -0.68
CA GLN A 62 -7.35 6.91 -0.70
C GLN A 62 -8.69 7.29 -0.06
N LEU A 63 -8.66 8.29 0.83
CA LEU A 63 -9.82 8.80 1.56
C LEU A 63 -9.83 10.33 1.57
N ASN A 64 -10.92 10.94 1.12
CA ASN A 64 -11.29 12.31 1.50
C ASN A 64 -12.37 12.22 2.59
N LEU A 65 -12.09 12.76 3.78
CA LEU A 65 -12.93 12.55 4.98
C LEU A 65 -13.88 13.71 5.27
N CYS A 66 -13.73 14.85 4.58
CA CYS A 66 -14.53 16.04 4.87
C CYS A 66 -14.64 16.33 6.39
N ASN A 67 -13.52 16.21 7.13
CA ASN A 67 -13.53 16.20 8.61
C ASN A 67 -13.16 17.56 9.25
N SER A 68 -13.13 18.64 8.48
CA SER A 68 -12.81 19.99 9.01
C SER A 68 -13.81 20.49 10.06
N GLY A 69 -15.04 19.97 10.07
CA GLY A 69 -16.14 20.48 10.88
C GLY A 69 -16.75 21.79 10.35
N ARG A 70 -16.29 22.28 9.19
CA ARG A 70 -16.70 23.57 8.59
C ARG A 70 -17.46 23.42 7.28
N ALA A 71 -17.10 22.42 6.46
CA ALA A 71 -17.73 22.15 5.18
C ALA A 71 -19.12 21.51 5.33
N GLY A 72 -19.98 21.69 4.34
CA GLY A 72 -21.36 21.16 4.36
C GLY A 72 -21.44 19.62 4.31
N CYS A 73 -20.38 18.96 3.85
CA CYS A 73 -20.23 17.49 3.84
C CYS A 73 -19.87 16.90 5.20
N TYR A 74 -19.49 17.72 6.20
CA TYR A 74 -19.13 17.25 7.54
C TYR A 74 -20.27 16.56 8.25
N THR A 75 -20.09 15.32 8.64
CA THR A 75 -21.09 14.53 9.37
C THR A 75 -20.68 14.14 10.79
N GLY A 76 -19.39 14.31 11.15
CA GLY A 76 -18.78 13.80 12.38
C GLY A 76 -18.61 12.28 12.43
N ARG A 77 -18.88 11.55 11.33
CA ARG A 77 -18.82 10.08 11.27
C ARG A 77 -17.69 9.55 10.40
N SER A 78 -17.05 10.41 9.60
CA SER A 78 -16.07 9.99 8.59
C SER A 78 -14.86 9.29 9.20
N LEU A 79 -14.35 9.76 10.34
CA LEU A 79 -13.22 9.15 11.03
C LEU A 79 -13.53 7.72 11.51
N THR A 80 -14.70 7.51 12.13
CA THR A 80 -15.15 6.17 12.55
C THR A 80 -15.29 5.25 11.36
N ARG A 81 -15.90 5.75 10.26
CA ARG A 81 -16.06 4.97 9.04
C ARG A 81 -14.74 4.64 8.36
N ALA A 82 -13.78 5.57 8.33
CA ALA A 82 -12.43 5.32 7.85
C ALA A 82 -11.74 4.20 8.63
N ALA A 83 -11.86 4.22 9.97
CA ALA A 83 -11.33 3.16 10.84
C ALA A 83 -11.94 1.78 10.53
N GLU A 84 -13.25 1.71 10.26
CA GLU A 84 -13.92 0.46 9.85
C GLU A 84 -13.38 -0.04 8.49
N VAL A 85 -13.24 0.85 7.51
CA VAL A 85 -12.72 0.53 6.18
C VAL A 85 -11.27 0.04 6.28
N ILE A 86 -10.41 0.71 7.06
CA ILE A 86 -9.01 0.28 7.28
C ILE A 86 -8.97 -1.14 7.88
N ARG A 87 -9.81 -1.45 8.87
CA ARG A 87 -9.88 -2.80 9.47
C ARG A 87 -10.34 -3.85 8.46
N ALA A 88 -11.35 -3.53 7.67
CA ALA A 88 -11.93 -4.46 6.69
C ALA A 88 -11.00 -4.71 5.51
N GLU A 89 -10.39 -3.65 4.97
CA GLU A 89 -9.60 -3.71 3.74
C GLU A 89 -8.11 -3.97 4.00
N ARG A 90 -7.61 -3.74 5.22
CA ARG A 90 -6.20 -3.94 5.60
C ARG A 90 -5.22 -3.37 4.56
N PRO A 91 -5.31 -2.07 4.20
CA PRO A 91 -4.41 -1.45 3.23
C PRO A 91 -2.99 -1.37 3.77
N ASP A 92 -1.99 -1.38 2.88
CA ASP A 92 -0.57 -1.20 3.21
C ASP A 92 -0.16 0.28 3.19
N LEU A 93 -0.93 1.10 2.49
CA LEU A 93 -0.79 2.55 2.39
C LEU A 93 -2.18 3.19 2.47
N VAL A 94 -2.33 4.21 3.32
CA VAL A 94 -3.53 5.05 3.40
C VAL A 94 -3.13 6.50 3.15
N THR A 95 -3.83 7.17 2.25
CA THR A 95 -3.72 8.61 2.02
C THR A 95 -5.02 9.29 2.41
N LEU A 96 -4.90 10.45 3.04
CA LEU A 96 -5.97 11.14 3.72
C LEU A 96 -6.03 12.59 3.25
N ASN A 97 -7.19 13.02 2.81
CA ASN A 97 -7.49 14.42 2.53
C ASN A 97 -8.60 14.93 3.44
N GLU A 98 -8.63 16.23 3.67
CA GLU A 98 -9.62 16.93 4.49
C GLU A 98 -9.73 16.39 5.92
N ILE A 99 -8.59 16.32 6.59
CA ILE A 99 -8.48 15.82 7.97
C ILE A 99 -7.97 16.90 8.93
N CYS A 100 -8.25 16.71 10.21
CA CYS A 100 -7.59 17.47 11.28
C CYS A 100 -6.35 16.71 11.77
N GLN A 101 -5.37 17.43 12.27
CA GLN A 101 -4.10 16.84 12.72
C GLN A 101 -4.27 15.68 13.71
N SER A 102 -5.25 15.79 14.63
CA SER A 102 -5.52 14.73 15.61
C SER A 102 -6.17 13.46 15.04
N ASP A 103 -6.64 13.50 13.78
CA ASP A 103 -7.21 12.34 13.12
C ASP A 103 -6.13 11.33 12.75
N VAL A 104 -4.91 11.82 12.45
CA VAL A 104 -3.78 10.97 12.04
C VAL A 104 -3.41 9.95 13.11
N PRO A 105 -3.07 10.32 14.37
CA PRO A 105 -2.73 9.33 15.39
C PRO A 105 -3.90 8.39 15.71
N THR A 106 -5.15 8.85 15.55
CA THR A 106 -6.33 8.00 15.74
C THR A 106 -6.40 6.89 14.68
N LEU A 107 -6.18 7.22 13.42
CA LEU A 107 -6.16 6.25 12.32
C LEU A 107 -4.87 5.42 12.31
N GLU A 108 -3.74 5.99 12.72
CA GLU A 108 -2.48 5.25 12.89
C GLU A 108 -2.63 4.10 13.89
N ALA A 109 -3.27 4.34 15.04
CA ALA A 109 -3.53 3.28 16.02
C ALA A 109 -4.37 2.13 15.42
N VAL A 110 -5.34 2.45 14.56
CA VAL A 110 -6.15 1.44 13.84
C VAL A 110 -5.30 0.71 12.79
N PHE A 111 -4.49 1.45 12.05
CA PHE A 111 -3.62 0.92 11.02
C PHE A 111 -2.55 0.00 11.61
N ALA A 112 -1.91 0.39 12.71
CA ALA A 112 -0.95 -0.44 13.44
C ALA A 112 -1.60 -1.73 14.00
N ALA A 113 -2.84 -1.65 14.48
CA ALA A 113 -3.55 -2.82 14.99
C ALA A 113 -3.86 -3.87 13.92
N VAL A 114 -3.94 -3.49 12.64
CA VAL A 114 -4.10 -4.44 11.53
C VAL A 114 -2.77 -4.91 10.92
N HIS A 115 -1.65 -4.31 11.33
CA HIS A 115 -0.28 -4.61 10.85
C HIS A 115 0.67 -4.91 12.01
N THR A 116 0.31 -5.87 12.86
CA THR A 116 1.10 -6.25 14.06
C THR A 116 2.46 -6.88 13.75
N ASP A 117 2.70 -7.23 12.49
CA ASP A 117 3.93 -7.83 11.94
C ASP A 117 4.91 -6.81 11.34
N ALA A 118 4.55 -5.53 11.30
CA ALA A 118 5.35 -4.47 10.70
C ALA A 118 5.36 -3.20 11.55
N MET A 119 6.43 -2.42 11.43
CA MET A 119 6.43 -1.04 11.89
C MET A 119 5.58 -0.19 10.94
N VAL A 120 4.94 0.84 11.47
CA VAL A 120 4.15 1.80 10.70
C VAL A 120 4.67 3.21 10.93
N VAL A 121 4.45 4.08 9.98
CA VAL A 121 4.71 5.51 10.09
C VAL A 121 3.50 6.28 9.62
N SER A 122 3.23 7.39 10.30
CA SER A 122 2.27 8.39 9.88
C SER A 122 2.94 9.74 9.66
N ALA A 123 2.37 10.53 8.77
CA ALA A 123 2.79 11.90 8.51
C ALA A 123 1.56 12.78 8.26
N PHE A 124 1.71 14.07 8.58
CA PHE A 124 0.69 15.09 8.38
C PHE A 124 1.33 16.35 7.81
N GLN A 125 0.65 17.00 6.87
CA GLN A 125 0.98 18.33 6.37
C GLN A 125 -0.25 19.23 6.45
N ALA A 126 -0.12 20.35 7.16
CA ALA A 126 -1.17 21.35 7.21
C ALA A 126 -1.35 22.05 5.86
N ALA A 127 -2.58 22.35 5.51
CA ALA A 127 -2.90 23.33 4.48
C ALA A 127 -2.66 24.74 5.03
N GLY A 128 -2.18 25.66 4.17
CA GLY A 128 -2.01 27.07 4.55
C GLY A 128 -3.32 27.82 4.48
N ASP A 129 -3.41 28.90 5.24
CA ASP A 129 -4.45 29.93 5.14
C ASP A 129 -3.83 31.22 4.59
N ARG A 130 -3.99 31.46 3.31
CA ARG A 130 -3.34 32.58 2.60
C ARG A 130 -3.65 33.94 3.23
N PRO A 131 -4.89 34.25 3.69
CA PRO A 131 -5.16 35.54 4.32
C PRO A 131 -4.37 35.80 5.61
N SER A 132 -4.15 34.78 6.42
CA SER A 132 -3.44 34.93 7.71
C SER A 132 -1.96 34.56 7.65
N GLY A 133 -1.53 33.84 6.61
CA GLY A 133 -0.18 33.26 6.52
C GLY A 133 0.09 32.15 7.55
N ALA A 134 -0.96 31.62 8.20
CA ALA A 134 -0.90 30.55 9.18
C ALA A 134 -1.46 29.25 8.59
N ASP A 135 -1.54 28.18 9.38
CA ASP A 135 -2.23 26.96 8.98
C ASP A 135 -3.76 27.16 8.96
N THR A 136 -4.41 26.59 7.97
CA THR A 136 -5.87 26.41 7.98
C THR A 136 -6.31 25.58 9.19
N ARG A 137 -7.43 25.97 9.82
CA ARG A 137 -7.90 25.37 11.06
C ARG A 137 -9.23 24.63 10.90
N CYS A 138 -9.30 23.43 11.46
CA CYS A 138 -10.53 22.74 11.74
C CYS A 138 -11.39 23.51 12.74
N ARG A 139 -12.69 23.19 12.81
CA ARG A 139 -13.62 23.78 13.78
C ARG A 139 -13.18 23.57 15.25
N ASN A 140 -12.49 22.49 15.55
CA ASN A 140 -11.91 22.19 16.87
C ASN A 140 -10.60 22.93 17.18
N GLY A 141 -10.13 23.81 16.29
CA GLY A 141 -8.90 24.60 16.45
C GLY A 141 -7.61 23.91 16.00
N GLN A 142 -7.66 22.64 15.63
CA GLN A 142 -6.50 21.90 15.14
C GLN A 142 -6.13 22.30 13.72
N ALA A 143 -4.87 22.06 13.31
CA ALA A 143 -4.48 22.24 11.92
C ALA A 143 -5.29 21.29 11.02
N TYR A 144 -5.72 21.81 9.88
CA TYR A 144 -6.41 21.08 8.82
C TYR A 144 -5.43 20.80 7.69
N GLY A 145 -5.57 19.66 7.02
CA GLY A 145 -4.67 19.34 5.92
C GLY A 145 -4.83 17.92 5.38
N ILE A 146 -3.68 17.32 5.07
CA ILE A 146 -3.56 15.99 4.48
C ILE A 146 -2.70 15.09 5.36
N GLY A 147 -2.87 13.76 5.21
CA GLY A 147 -2.11 12.78 5.97
C GLY A 147 -1.78 11.53 5.16
N LEU A 148 -0.86 10.75 5.70
CA LEU A 148 -0.41 9.50 5.11
C LEU A 148 -0.06 8.52 6.21
N LEU A 149 -0.44 7.25 6.05
CA LEU A 149 -0.07 6.12 6.90
C LEU A 149 0.52 5.03 5.99
N THR A 150 1.67 4.48 6.33
CA THR A 150 2.27 3.39 5.55
C THR A 150 3.03 2.40 6.43
N ARG A 151 3.13 1.17 5.97
CA ARG A 151 4.03 0.17 6.54
C ARG A 151 5.47 0.54 6.17
N LEU A 152 6.38 0.31 7.11
CA LEU A 152 7.81 0.46 6.86
C LEU A 152 8.42 -0.86 6.37
N ALA A 153 9.53 -0.76 5.63
CA ALA A 153 10.42 -1.86 5.37
C ALA A 153 11.03 -2.37 6.70
N ALA A 154 11.57 -3.59 6.70
CA ALA A 154 12.10 -4.23 7.91
C ALA A 154 13.23 -3.44 8.60
N ASP A 155 13.96 -2.61 7.86
CA ASP A 155 15.02 -1.74 8.39
C ASP A 155 14.51 -0.44 9.02
N GLY A 156 13.22 -0.14 8.89
CA GLY A 156 12.55 1.04 9.44
C GLY A 156 12.99 2.38 8.83
N ARG A 157 13.83 2.37 7.77
CA ARG A 157 14.31 3.61 7.15
C ARG A 157 13.19 4.32 6.42
N HIS A 158 13.00 5.57 6.74
CA HIS A 158 12.05 6.44 6.04
C HIS A 158 12.48 7.90 6.12
N ALA A 159 11.96 8.71 5.21
CA ALA A 159 12.09 10.16 5.22
C ALA A 159 10.74 10.80 4.86
N VAL A 160 10.43 11.93 5.47
CA VAL A 160 9.20 12.69 5.22
C VAL A 160 9.58 14.00 4.53
N HIS A 161 8.92 14.26 3.41
CA HIS A 161 9.03 15.49 2.64
C HIS A 161 7.64 16.09 2.50
N SER A 162 7.48 17.38 2.75
CA SER A 162 6.18 18.02 2.64
C SER A 162 6.31 19.52 2.39
N GLY A 163 5.23 20.14 1.98
CA GLY A 163 5.19 21.58 1.75
C GLY A 163 3.86 22.04 1.17
N ILE A 164 3.84 23.30 0.80
CA ILE A 164 2.74 23.98 0.12
C ILE A 164 3.11 24.12 -1.36
N HIS A 165 2.18 23.92 -2.27
CA HIS A 165 2.41 24.17 -3.69
C HIS A 165 2.70 25.67 -3.92
N PRO A 166 3.65 26.03 -4.77
CA PRO A 166 3.98 27.45 -5.01
C PRO A 166 2.87 28.20 -5.76
N THR A 167 2.08 27.48 -6.58
CA THR A 167 0.93 28.03 -7.28
C THR A 167 -0.33 27.71 -6.51
N GLN A 168 -1.07 28.74 -6.13
CA GLN A 168 -2.32 28.63 -5.38
C GLN A 168 -3.48 29.29 -6.12
N ASP A 169 -4.69 28.79 -5.90
CA ASP A 169 -5.89 29.42 -6.42
C ASP A 169 -6.20 30.68 -5.61
N VAL A 170 -6.17 31.84 -6.27
CA VAL A 170 -6.44 33.12 -5.61
C VAL A 170 -7.89 33.29 -5.14
N ALA A 171 -8.80 32.50 -5.68
CA ALA A 171 -10.21 32.49 -5.28
C ALA A 171 -10.47 31.61 -4.05
N ASP A 172 -9.55 30.72 -3.70
CA ASP A 172 -9.62 29.85 -2.52
C ASP A 172 -8.64 30.35 -1.44
N PRO A 173 -9.07 30.62 -0.20
CA PRO A 173 -8.17 30.98 0.89
C PRO A 173 -7.26 29.83 1.32
N GLU A 174 -7.66 28.59 1.08
CA GLU A 174 -6.85 27.39 1.44
C GLU A 174 -5.67 27.23 0.48
N GLU A 175 -4.46 27.16 1.02
CA GLU A 175 -3.27 26.84 0.27
C GLU A 175 -3.04 25.33 0.26
N ARG A 176 -2.97 24.74 -0.92
CA ARG A 176 -2.95 23.31 -1.15
C ARG A 176 -1.57 22.70 -0.84
N PRO A 177 -1.55 21.68 0.03
CA PRO A 177 -0.32 21.01 0.45
C PRO A 177 -0.01 19.77 -0.39
N TRP A 178 1.26 19.32 -0.27
CA TRP A 178 1.72 18.02 -0.70
C TRP A 178 2.50 17.34 0.42
N LEU A 179 2.52 16.00 0.44
CA LEU A 179 3.20 15.19 1.44
C LEU A 179 3.70 13.90 0.80
N CYS A 180 4.98 13.57 1.01
CA CYS A 180 5.60 12.33 0.59
C CYS A 180 6.31 11.64 1.76
N VAL A 181 6.19 10.33 1.84
CA VAL A 181 6.98 9.46 2.72
C VAL A 181 7.78 8.52 1.84
N HIS A 182 9.10 8.62 1.92
CA HIS A 182 10.02 7.67 1.30
C HIS A 182 10.26 6.51 2.27
N VAL A 183 10.05 5.27 1.83
CA VAL A 183 10.24 4.06 2.62
C VAL A 183 11.39 3.25 2.02
N GLY A 184 12.62 3.67 2.28
CA GLY A 184 13.82 3.04 1.75
C GLY A 184 13.73 2.75 0.24
N ASP A 185 14.19 1.59 -0.20
CA ASP A 185 14.11 1.19 -1.60
C ASP A 185 12.72 0.64 -2.00
N ALA A 186 11.78 0.55 -1.05
CA ALA A 186 10.50 -0.10 -1.25
C ALA A 186 9.48 0.78 -1.96
N LEU A 187 9.30 2.04 -1.51
CA LEU A 187 8.20 2.89 -1.99
C LEU A 187 8.45 4.38 -1.72
N ASN A 188 8.11 5.23 -2.69
CA ASN A 188 7.76 6.64 -2.46
C ASN A 188 6.24 6.76 -2.43
N ALA A 189 5.67 7.00 -1.25
CA ALA A 189 4.25 7.20 -1.06
C ALA A 189 3.96 8.70 -0.94
N CYS A 190 3.13 9.25 -1.82
CA CYS A 190 2.80 10.68 -1.84
C CYS A 190 1.29 10.91 -1.82
N THR A 191 0.88 12.03 -1.23
CA THR A 191 -0.51 12.52 -1.27
C THR A 191 -0.56 14.03 -1.47
N THR A 192 -1.64 14.49 -2.04
CA THR A 192 -1.99 15.92 -2.19
C THR A 192 -3.50 16.09 -2.22
N HIS A 193 -3.97 17.31 -1.97
CA HIS A 193 -5.33 17.77 -2.24
C HIS A 193 -5.22 19.00 -3.12
N LEU A 194 -5.53 18.88 -4.40
CA LEU A 194 -5.34 19.96 -5.38
C LEU A 194 -6.46 21.00 -5.33
N ALA A 195 -6.25 22.12 -6.02
CA ALA A 195 -7.21 23.23 -6.08
C ALA A 195 -8.60 22.76 -6.55
N ALA A 196 -9.65 23.11 -5.79
CA ALA A 196 -11.02 22.67 -6.06
C ALA A 196 -11.79 23.63 -6.97
N THR A 197 -11.41 24.92 -7.01
CA THR A 197 -12.16 25.97 -7.72
C THR A 197 -11.54 26.32 -9.07
N SER A 198 -10.30 25.87 -9.34
CA SER A 198 -9.60 26.11 -10.62
C SER A 198 -8.87 24.85 -11.10
N HIS A 199 -9.43 24.15 -12.08
CA HIS A 199 -8.80 22.98 -12.70
C HIS A 199 -7.44 23.32 -13.33
N ALA A 200 -7.24 24.54 -13.86
CA ALA A 200 -5.96 24.98 -14.39
C ALA A 200 -4.89 25.07 -13.31
N VAL A 201 -5.25 25.59 -12.11
CA VAL A 201 -4.34 25.61 -10.95
C VAL A 201 -4.09 24.18 -10.44
N ALA A 202 -5.13 23.34 -10.35
CA ALA A 202 -4.97 21.93 -9.99
C ALA A 202 -3.99 21.22 -10.91
N LEU A 203 -4.07 21.43 -12.22
CA LEU A 203 -3.12 20.85 -13.18
C LEU A 203 -1.69 21.38 -12.97
N THR A 204 -1.53 22.69 -12.69
CA THR A 204 -0.22 23.28 -12.40
C THR A 204 0.39 22.69 -11.12
N GLN A 205 -0.42 22.51 -10.07
CA GLN A 205 -0.01 21.86 -8.81
C GLN A 205 0.37 20.39 -9.03
N CYS A 206 -0.37 19.69 -9.88
CA CYS A 206 -0.02 18.32 -10.27
C CYS A 206 1.35 18.29 -10.97
N GLY A 207 1.60 19.16 -11.93
CA GLY A 207 2.90 19.28 -12.60
C GLY A 207 4.02 19.55 -11.62
N HIS A 208 3.86 20.50 -10.70
CA HIS A 208 4.85 20.78 -9.65
C HIS A 208 5.18 19.51 -8.84
N LEU A 209 4.18 18.73 -8.43
CA LEU A 209 4.43 17.49 -7.68
C LEU A 209 5.20 16.45 -8.50
N LEU A 210 4.82 16.25 -9.76
CA LEU A 210 5.39 15.20 -10.61
C LEU A 210 6.74 15.56 -11.22
N ASP A 211 6.94 16.83 -11.59
CA ASP A 211 8.11 17.29 -12.35
C ASP A 211 9.19 17.90 -11.45
N GLU A 212 8.85 18.38 -10.24
CA GLU A 212 9.79 19.03 -9.32
C GLU A 212 9.94 18.25 -8.01
N ILE A 213 8.86 17.97 -7.30
CA ILE A 213 8.91 17.36 -5.96
C ILE A 213 9.36 15.89 -6.02
N LEU A 214 8.73 15.05 -6.85
CA LEU A 214 9.12 13.64 -6.93
C LEU A 214 10.57 13.45 -7.40
N PRO A 215 11.10 14.21 -8.39
CA PRO A 215 12.53 14.20 -8.69
C PRO A 215 13.41 14.67 -7.52
N ALA A 216 12.97 15.66 -6.72
CA ALA A 216 13.72 16.10 -5.53
C ALA A 216 13.76 15.00 -4.46
N VAL A 217 12.63 14.40 -4.12
CA VAL A 217 12.56 13.27 -3.17
C VAL A 217 13.49 12.13 -3.62
N ARG A 218 13.51 11.81 -4.91
CA ARG A 218 14.41 10.78 -5.46
C ARG A 218 15.90 11.15 -5.38
N ARG A 219 16.25 12.43 -5.52
CA ARG A 219 17.64 12.90 -5.32
C ARG A 219 18.08 12.79 -3.88
N ASP A 220 17.19 13.15 -2.95
CA ASP A 220 17.52 13.25 -1.53
C ASP A 220 17.50 11.89 -0.82
N SER A 221 16.58 11.03 -1.20
CA SER A 221 16.30 9.77 -0.50
C SER A 221 16.62 8.51 -1.32
N GLY A 222 16.92 8.65 -2.61
CA GLY A 222 17.15 7.52 -3.52
C GLY A 222 15.92 7.18 -4.35
N TYR A 223 16.13 6.27 -5.30
CA TYR A 223 15.05 5.82 -6.18
C TYR A 223 14.22 4.74 -5.50
N ALA A 224 12.90 4.92 -5.50
CA ALA A 224 11.93 3.88 -5.18
C ALA A 224 10.73 3.97 -6.13
N PRO A 225 9.97 2.86 -6.34
CA PRO A 225 8.67 2.89 -6.99
C PRO A 225 7.79 3.97 -6.36
N THR A 226 6.99 4.67 -7.17
CA THR A 226 6.23 5.82 -6.66
C THR A 226 4.73 5.57 -6.77
N VAL A 227 4.02 5.83 -5.68
CA VAL A 227 2.56 5.95 -5.61
C VAL A 227 2.21 7.37 -5.21
N LEU A 228 1.44 8.05 -6.03
CA LEU A 228 0.78 9.32 -5.72
C LEU A 228 -0.72 9.06 -5.61
N SER A 229 -1.34 9.41 -4.50
CA SER A 229 -2.76 9.21 -4.27
C SER A 229 -3.36 10.46 -3.62
N GLY A 230 -4.56 10.85 -4.04
CA GLY A 230 -5.19 12.05 -3.47
C GLY A 230 -6.49 12.44 -4.18
N ASP A 231 -7.11 13.47 -3.64
CA ASP A 231 -8.15 14.21 -4.30
C ASP A 231 -7.49 15.23 -5.24
N LEU A 232 -7.48 14.93 -6.52
CA LEU A 232 -6.82 15.77 -7.52
C LEU A 232 -7.73 16.89 -8.06
N ASN A 233 -9.02 16.90 -7.68
CA ASN A 233 -10.00 17.85 -8.18
C ASN A 233 -10.02 18.02 -9.72
N LEU A 234 -9.57 16.98 -10.42
CA LEU A 234 -9.58 16.84 -11.87
C LEU A 234 -10.35 15.57 -12.22
N ARG A 235 -11.18 15.62 -13.26
CA ARG A 235 -11.99 14.49 -13.72
C ARG A 235 -11.55 14.03 -15.10
N LEU A 236 -12.00 12.85 -15.48
CA LEU A 236 -11.97 12.45 -16.89
C LEU A 236 -12.96 13.32 -17.68
N ASP A 237 -12.54 13.67 -18.91
CA ASP A 237 -13.34 14.40 -19.88
C ASP A 237 -13.72 15.84 -19.46
N ASP A 238 -13.11 16.38 -18.38
CA ASP A 238 -13.11 17.81 -18.04
C ASP A 238 -12.06 18.57 -18.88
N ASP A 239 -12.04 19.88 -18.79
CA ASP A 239 -11.03 20.75 -19.39
C ASP A 239 -10.39 21.64 -18.29
N PRO A 240 -9.14 21.39 -17.90
CA PRO A 240 -8.26 20.27 -18.29
C PRO A 240 -8.68 18.91 -17.72
N ASP A 241 -8.44 17.86 -18.50
CA ASP A 241 -8.69 16.48 -18.12
C ASP A 241 -7.59 15.95 -17.18
N VAL A 242 -7.94 15.07 -16.23
CA VAL A 242 -6.97 14.45 -15.30
C VAL A 242 -5.88 13.63 -16.02
N ARG A 243 -6.08 13.22 -17.26
CA ARG A 243 -5.04 12.58 -18.08
C ARG A 243 -3.82 13.49 -18.29
N ALA A 244 -4.02 14.80 -18.29
CA ALA A 244 -2.92 15.77 -18.34
C ALA A 244 -2.06 15.78 -17.06
N CYS A 245 -2.61 15.30 -15.94
CA CYS A 245 -1.90 15.04 -14.69
C CYS A 245 -1.22 13.66 -14.66
N THR A 246 -1.23 12.89 -15.74
CA THR A 246 -0.64 11.54 -15.80
C THR A 246 0.52 11.54 -16.80
N PRO A 247 1.78 11.76 -16.36
CA PRO A 247 2.90 11.87 -17.28
C PRO A 247 3.21 10.51 -17.96
N PRO A 248 3.95 10.51 -19.08
CA PRO A 248 4.44 9.28 -19.69
C PRO A 248 5.16 8.40 -18.66
N GLY A 249 4.87 7.11 -18.66
CA GLY A 249 5.45 6.16 -17.71
C GLY A 249 4.70 6.04 -16.37
N TYR A 250 3.60 6.77 -16.19
CA TYR A 250 2.69 6.55 -15.08
C TYR A 250 1.41 5.85 -15.52
N ARG A 251 0.81 5.12 -14.59
CA ARG A 251 -0.53 4.53 -14.72
C ARG A 251 -1.45 5.20 -13.72
N ARG A 252 -2.74 5.29 -14.03
CA ARG A 252 -3.73 5.93 -13.17
C ARG A 252 -5.00 5.08 -13.08
N VAL A 253 -5.59 5.08 -11.89
CA VAL A 253 -6.99 4.70 -11.62
C VAL A 253 -7.67 5.79 -10.83
N GLY A 254 -8.99 5.83 -10.86
CA GLY A 254 -9.80 6.79 -10.12
C GLY A 254 -11.12 6.18 -9.67
N ASP A 255 -11.84 6.92 -8.84
CA ASP A 255 -13.18 6.58 -8.34
C ASP A 255 -14.31 6.88 -9.33
N GLY A 256 -13.96 7.39 -10.50
CA GLY A 256 -14.92 7.95 -11.49
C GLY A 256 -15.21 9.41 -11.29
N ALA A 257 -14.63 10.06 -10.27
CA ALA A 257 -14.75 11.48 -9.96
C ALA A 257 -13.37 12.13 -9.80
N VAL A 258 -13.01 12.59 -8.61
CA VAL A 258 -11.83 13.43 -8.35
C VAL A 258 -10.71 12.72 -7.59
N GLN A 259 -10.99 11.56 -6.99
CA GLN A 259 -9.97 10.80 -6.30
C GLN A 259 -9.22 9.89 -7.26
N HIS A 260 -7.90 9.93 -7.19
CA HIS A 260 -7.03 9.19 -8.11
C HIS A 260 -5.85 8.55 -7.37
N ILE A 261 -5.37 7.44 -7.93
CA ILE A 261 -4.10 6.79 -7.57
C ILE A 261 -3.27 6.66 -8.85
N LEU A 262 -2.09 7.27 -8.84
CA LEU A 262 -1.09 7.21 -9.91
C LEU A 262 0.09 6.37 -9.45
N THR A 263 0.65 5.57 -10.35
CA THR A 263 1.81 4.73 -10.06
C THR A 263 2.87 4.89 -11.13
N SER A 264 4.15 4.88 -10.74
CA SER A 264 5.25 4.81 -11.71
C SER A 264 5.20 3.52 -12.53
N ALA A 265 5.85 3.49 -13.70
CA ALA A 265 5.77 2.40 -14.68
C ALA A 265 6.19 1.03 -14.15
N ASP A 266 7.02 1.02 -13.13
CA ASP A 266 7.56 -0.16 -12.45
C ASP A 266 6.61 -0.78 -11.42
N ILE A 267 5.44 -0.18 -11.24
CA ILE A 267 4.34 -0.74 -10.46
C ILE A 267 3.25 -1.20 -11.41
N MET A 268 2.87 -2.46 -11.33
CA MET A 268 1.71 -2.98 -12.04
C MET A 268 0.44 -2.67 -11.24
N LEU A 269 -0.49 -1.97 -11.85
CA LEU A 269 -1.81 -1.72 -11.30
C LEU A 269 -2.71 -2.92 -11.65
N CYS A 270 -3.05 -3.73 -10.66
CA CYS A 270 -3.87 -4.93 -10.84
C CYS A 270 -5.37 -4.58 -10.97
N CYS A 271 -5.90 -3.89 -9.99
CA CYS A 271 -7.34 -3.58 -9.92
C CYS A 271 -7.60 -2.41 -8.97
N ALA A 272 -8.73 -1.73 -9.18
CA ALA A 272 -9.22 -0.70 -8.28
C ALA A 272 -10.73 -0.76 -8.15
N ARG A 273 -11.24 -0.27 -7.03
CA ARG A 273 -12.68 -0.16 -6.77
C ARG A 273 -12.99 0.94 -5.77
N SER A 274 -14.17 1.51 -5.87
CA SER A 274 -14.71 2.37 -4.84
C SER A 274 -15.23 1.54 -3.65
N VAL A 275 -15.05 2.08 -2.45
CA VAL A 275 -15.57 1.51 -1.20
C VAL A 275 -16.54 2.52 -0.59
N GLY A 276 -17.77 2.10 -0.35
CA GLY A 276 -18.81 2.98 0.17
C GLY A 276 -18.50 3.48 1.58
N MET A 277 -18.58 4.78 1.78
CA MET A 277 -18.41 5.43 3.09
C MET A 277 -19.71 5.56 3.89
N GLY A 278 -20.83 5.04 3.38
CA GLY A 278 -22.12 5.03 4.09
C GLY A 278 -22.69 6.42 4.37
N GLY A 279 -22.41 7.40 3.52
CA GLY A 279 -22.79 8.79 3.72
C GLY A 279 -22.08 9.47 4.90
N ALA A 280 -20.94 8.95 5.33
CA ALA A 280 -20.12 9.57 6.38
C ALA A 280 -19.26 10.73 5.84
N THR A 281 -19.01 10.78 4.55
CA THR A 281 -18.39 11.84 3.76
C THR A 281 -19.07 11.86 2.39
N ASP A 282 -18.87 12.87 1.61
CA ASP A 282 -19.40 13.04 0.25
C ASP A 282 -18.59 12.31 -0.82
N HIS A 283 -17.46 11.70 -0.44
CA HIS A 283 -16.62 10.90 -1.30
C HIS A 283 -16.66 9.40 -0.94
N PRO A 284 -16.68 8.46 -1.91
CA PRO A 284 -16.33 7.07 -1.64
C PRO A 284 -14.83 6.98 -1.32
N ALA A 285 -14.40 5.93 -0.64
CA ALA A 285 -12.99 5.60 -0.60
C ALA A 285 -12.56 4.93 -1.93
N LEU A 286 -11.32 5.15 -2.37
CA LEU A 286 -10.74 4.48 -3.53
C LEU A 286 -9.69 3.47 -3.06
N LEU A 287 -9.90 2.18 -3.34
CA LEU A 287 -8.96 1.10 -3.03
C LEU A 287 -8.35 0.56 -4.31
N ALA A 288 -7.02 0.52 -4.38
CA ALA A 288 -6.27 -0.11 -5.46
C ALA A 288 -5.37 -1.24 -4.94
N THR A 289 -5.15 -2.25 -5.76
CA THR A 289 -4.16 -3.31 -5.54
C THR A 289 -3.06 -3.17 -6.57
N LEU A 290 -1.84 -3.03 -6.08
CA LEU A 290 -0.62 -2.82 -6.85
C LEU A 290 0.29 -4.03 -6.70
N VAL A 291 1.12 -4.29 -7.70
CA VAL A 291 2.17 -5.30 -7.66
C VAL A 291 3.49 -4.63 -7.99
N ILE A 292 4.42 -4.66 -7.05
CA ILE A 292 5.78 -4.15 -7.20
C ILE A 292 6.67 -5.34 -7.54
N ASP A 293 7.39 -5.25 -8.64
CA ASP A 293 8.33 -6.28 -9.07
C ASP A 293 9.70 -6.03 -8.42
N ASP A 294 10.09 -6.90 -7.49
CA ASP A 294 11.37 -6.83 -6.76
C ASP A 294 12.56 -7.34 -7.60
N THR A 295 12.33 -7.75 -8.86
CA THR A 295 13.38 -8.36 -9.71
C THR A 295 14.37 -7.35 -10.30
N ARG A 296 14.39 -6.10 -9.83
CA ARG A 296 15.33 -5.10 -10.35
C ARG A 296 16.77 -5.41 -9.99
N PRO A 297 17.70 -5.34 -10.96
CA PRO A 297 19.11 -5.34 -10.63
C PRO A 297 19.39 -4.11 -9.76
N THR A 298 19.85 -4.33 -8.54
CA THR A 298 20.44 -3.28 -7.71
C THR A 298 21.54 -2.62 -8.55
N ARG A 299 21.29 -1.39 -9.02
CA ARG A 299 22.38 -0.60 -9.63
C ARG A 299 23.38 -0.33 -8.49
N ARG A 300 24.51 -1.04 -8.56
CA ARG A 300 25.70 -0.73 -7.77
C ARG A 300 26.34 0.55 -8.30
#